data_c71df05d4300c46331e79ffe40064045
#
_entry.id   c71df05d4300c46331e79ffe40064045
#
_cell.length_a   1.000
_cell.length_b   1.000
_cell.length_c   1.000
_cell.angle_alpha   90.00
_cell.angle_beta   90.00
_cell.angle_gamma   90.00
#
_symmetry.space_group_name_H-M   'P 1'
#
loop_
_entity.id
_entity.type
_entity.pdbx_description
1 polymer ?
#
loop_
_entity_poly.entity_id
_entity_poly.type
_entity_poly.pdbx_seq_one_letter_code
_entity_poly.pdbx_strand_id
1 'polypeptide(L)'
;MLREIREFRNTDPRQLVAVWQAYYAQSGLSAPMNAAVFENCIASKVYFDSSGLLVSVGERGIDGFVHIGFGGRHDGSEVSYQRAFLSALCVVPSDTSGEVATQLFQAAESYARSLGSRDMIAIGEPPEVPFYLGLAPGDGMLGVLAEERQLQQWLTKFGFAPCSESESWELVLGQYRQPMDRNQMQIRRQTYVNKMLSEPEIPWWYSCVLGQAELFSFQLTLREENRIHSRVIFWQHDPAILGSALSPLRLWPLEIPVQVEDRERLLYLLAESLRQLQMDRFVAVRYCADALEPSTASILQRLGFRLRQSGMRYRKAISA
;
A
#
# COMPACT_ATOMS: atom_id res chain seq x y z
N MET A 1 -24.17 23.51 -17.55
CA MET A 1 -24.92 22.30 -17.12
C MET A 1 -24.54 21.98 -15.69
N LEU A 2 -25.50 21.51 -14.87
CA LEU A 2 -25.24 21.03 -13.54
C LEU A 2 -24.42 19.71 -13.67
N ARG A 3 -23.27 19.65 -13.02
CA ARG A 3 -22.51 18.42 -12.86
C ARG A 3 -23.29 17.46 -11.96
N GLU A 4 -23.26 16.17 -12.29
CA GLU A 4 -23.89 15.12 -11.51
C GLU A 4 -22.82 14.36 -10.74
N ILE A 5 -22.95 14.28 -9.42
CA ILE A 5 -22.18 13.33 -8.60
C ILE A 5 -23.05 12.08 -8.40
N ARG A 6 -22.53 10.92 -8.81
CA ARG A 6 -23.24 9.65 -8.67
C ARG A 6 -22.31 8.52 -8.26
N GLU A 7 -22.90 7.44 -7.81
CA GLU A 7 -22.18 6.19 -7.53
C GLU A 7 -21.61 5.56 -8.80
N PHE A 8 -20.57 4.76 -8.60
CA PHE A 8 -19.91 3.94 -9.62
C PHE A 8 -20.90 3.00 -10.33
N ARG A 9 -20.65 2.78 -11.61
CA ARG A 9 -21.35 1.77 -12.44
C ARG A 9 -20.32 0.91 -13.18
N ASN A 10 -20.67 -0.34 -13.44
CA ASN A 10 -19.78 -1.29 -14.14
C ASN A 10 -19.40 -0.86 -15.58
N THR A 11 -20.01 0.20 -16.10
CA THR A 11 -19.65 0.83 -17.38
C THR A 11 -18.56 1.89 -17.27
N ASP A 12 -18.17 2.28 -16.05
CA ASP A 12 -17.27 3.40 -15.78
C ASP A 12 -15.77 3.08 -15.86
N PRO A 13 -15.28 1.83 -15.66
CA PRO A 13 -13.85 1.55 -15.48
C PRO A 13 -12.95 2.19 -16.52
N ARG A 14 -13.35 2.17 -17.81
CA ARG A 14 -12.56 2.76 -18.89
C ARG A 14 -12.36 4.28 -18.72
N GLN A 15 -13.39 4.98 -18.29
CA GLN A 15 -13.31 6.43 -18.07
C GLN A 15 -12.57 6.76 -16.78
N LEU A 16 -12.75 5.97 -15.70
CA LEU A 16 -11.98 6.10 -14.46
C LEU A 16 -10.48 5.96 -14.70
N VAL A 17 -10.08 4.95 -15.49
CA VAL A 17 -8.68 4.76 -15.88
C VAL A 17 -8.14 5.97 -16.64
N ALA A 18 -8.91 6.56 -17.55
CA ALA A 18 -8.48 7.74 -18.29
C ALA A 18 -8.28 8.96 -17.35
N VAL A 19 -9.19 9.16 -16.38
CA VAL A 19 -9.06 10.22 -15.35
C VAL A 19 -7.83 9.97 -14.48
N TRP A 20 -7.63 8.76 -14.01
CA TRP A 20 -6.46 8.35 -13.21
C TRP A 20 -5.15 8.64 -13.93
N GLN A 21 -5.02 8.19 -15.17
CA GLN A 21 -3.82 8.41 -15.99
C GLN A 21 -3.56 9.91 -16.23
N ALA A 22 -4.59 10.68 -16.57
CA ALA A 22 -4.47 12.13 -16.78
C ALA A 22 -4.04 12.86 -15.51
N TYR A 23 -4.62 12.48 -14.36
CA TYR A 23 -4.31 13.09 -13.06
C TYR A 23 -2.85 12.88 -12.67
N TYR A 24 -2.35 11.64 -12.69
CA TYR A 24 -0.98 11.35 -12.27
C TYR A 24 0.07 11.80 -13.30
N ALA A 25 -0.25 11.81 -14.59
CA ALA A 25 0.63 12.36 -15.61
C ALA A 25 0.95 13.85 -15.38
N GLN A 26 0.00 14.62 -14.87
CA GLN A 26 0.20 16.04 -14.53
C GLN A 26 1.26 16.22 -13.42
N SER A 27 1.31 15.30 -12.46
CA SER A 27 2.27 15.33 -11.34
C SER A 27 3.62 14.70 -11.71
N GLY A 28 3.77 14.17 -12.92
CA GLY A 28 4.97 13.41 -13.33
C GLY A 28 5.13 12.07 -12.61
N LEU A 29 4.08 11.59 -11.96
CA LEU A 29 4.10 10.36 -11.19
C LEU A 29 3.66 9.17 -12.06
N SER A 30 4.32 8.04 -11.85
CA SER A 30 3.92 6.78 -12.49
C SER A 30 2.90 6.06 -11.62
N ALA A 31 1.72 5.84 -12.16
CA ALA A 31 0.63 5.12 -11.52
C ALA A 31 -0.05 4.23 -12.56
N PRO A 32 0.55 3.06 -12.88
CA PRO A 32 0.06 2.19 -13.95
C PRO A 32 -1.34 1.68 -13.60
N MET A 33 -2.28 1.93 -14.50
CA MET A 33 -3.67 1.50 -14.38
C MET A 33 -4.23 1.22 -15.77
N ASN A 34 -4.95 0.13 -15.89
CA ASN A 34 -5.81 -0.20 -17.03
C ASN A 34 -7.11 -0.83 -16.51
N ALA A 35 -8.07 -1.12 -17.39
CA ALA A 35 -9.35 -1.66 -16.96
C ALA A 35 -9.20 -3.03 -16.26
N ALA A 36 -8.31 -3.91 -16.74
CA ALA A 36 -8.07 -5.20 -16.10
C ALA A 36 -7.45 -5.05 -14.70
N VAL A 37 -6.50 -4.12 -14.53
CA VAL A 37 -5.93 -3.80 -13.21
C VAL A 37 -7.02 -3.28 -12.28
N PHE A 38 -7.86 -2.35 -12.74
CA PHE A 38 -8.96 -1.82 -11.95
C PHE A 38 -9.92 -2.94 -11.51
N GLU A 39 -10.37 -3.76 -12.46
CA GLU A 39 -11.31 -4.84 -12.16
C GLU A 39 -10.70 -5.90 -11.23
N ASN A 40 -9.49 -6.37 -11.51
CA ASN A 40 -8.87 -7.44 -10.71
C ASN A 40 -8.35 -6.97 -9.34
N CYS A 41 -7.80 -5.76 -9.24
CA CYS A 41 -7.14 -5.32 -8.02
C CYS A 41 -8.02 -4.43 -7.13
N ILE A 42 -9.14 -3.90 -7.65
CA ILE A 42 -10.00 -2.95 -6.94
C ILE A 42 -11.44 -3.44 -6.88
N ALA A 43 -12.13 -3.56 -8.03
CA ALA A 43 -13.55 -3.89 -8.05
C ALA A 43 -13.86 -5.34 -7.62
N SER A 44 -12.91 -6.27 -7.78
CA SER A 44 -13.06 -7.67 -7.35
C SER A 44 -12.88 -7.90 -5.84
N LYS A 45 -12.47 -6.87 -5.09
CA LYS A 45 -12.31 -7.01 -3.63
C LYS A 45 -13.66 -7.33 -2.97
N VAL A 46 -13.67 -8.31 -2.08
CA VAL A 46 -14.92 -8.76 -1.39
C VAL A 46 -15.57 -7.67 -0.54
N TYR A 47 -14.82 -6.64 -0.19
CA TYR A 47 -15.28 -5.47 0.56
C TYR A 47 -15.46 -4.21 -0.32
N PHE A 48 -15.38 -4.36 -1.64
CA PHE A 48 -15.67 -3.26 -2.55
C PHE A 48 -17.14 -2.86 -2.45
N ASP A 49 -17.38 -1.58 -2.19
CA ASP A 49 -18.70 -0.98 -2.17
C ASP A 49 -18.78 0.08 -3.28
N SER A 50 -19.67 -0.11 -4.24
CA SER A 50 -19.89 0.84 -5.33
C SER A 50 -20.34 2.21 -4.85
N SER A 51 -21.02 2.29 -3.70
CA SER A 51 -21.45 3.56 -3.10
C SER A 51 -20.29 4.36 -2.50
N GLY A 52 -19.15 3.69 -2.21
CA GLY A 52 -17.91 4.33 -1.77
C GLY A 52 -17.05 4.87 -2.91
N LEU A 53 -17.36 4.52 -4.16
CA LEU A 53 -16.69 5.03 -5.35
C LEU A 53 -17.63 5.97 -6.10
N LEU A 54 -17.41 7.27 -5.91
CA LEU A 54 -18.27 8.33 -6.47
C LEU A 54 -17.61 8.99 -7.67
N VAL A 55 -18.38 9.24 -8.71
CA VAL A 55 -17.92 9.86 -9.96
C VAL A 55 -18.60 11.18 -10.21
N SER A 56 -17.84 12.14 -10.75
CA SER A 56 -18.37 13.39 -11.30
C SER A 56 -18.55 13.24 -12.80
N VAL A 57 -19.76 13.53 -13.29
CA VAL A 57 -20.10 13.44 -14.69
C VAL A 57 -20.33 14.85 -15.24
N GLY A 58 -19.42 15.28 -16.11
CA GLY A 58 -19.53 16.53 -16.87
C GLY A 58 -20.08 16.31 -18.29
N GLU A 59 -20.00 17.33 -19.13
CA GLU A 59 -20.52 17.29 -20.50
C GLU A 59 -19.84 16.23 -21.41
N ARG A 60 -18.58 15.92 -21.12
CA ARG A 60 -17.76 14.99 -21.94
C ARG A 60 -17.62 13.60 -21.33
N GLY A 61 -18.36 13.31 -20.26
CA GLY A 61 -18.25 12.07 -19.49
C GLY A 61 -17.68 12.30 -18.10
N ILE A 62 -17.03 11.29 -17.52
CA ILE A 62 -16.46 11.37 -16.17
C ILE A 62 -15.25 12.31 -16.18
N ASP A 63 -15.30 13.36 -15.34
CA ASP A 63 -14.25 14.36 -15.18
C ASP A 63 -13.53 14.30 -13.82
N GLY A 64 -13.99 13.42 -12.91
CA GLY A 64 -13.33 13.14 -11.65
C GLY A 64 -13.98 11.98 -10.93
N PHE A 65 -13.25 11.43 -9.96
CA PHE A 65 -13.79 10.43 -9.03
C PHE A 65 -13.09 10.50 -7.67
N VAL A 66 -13.80 10.00 -6.66
CA VAL A 66 -13.28 9.80 -5.31
C VAL A 66 -13.60 8.39 -4.87
N HIS A 67 -12.69 7.73 -4.15
CA HIS A 67 -12.90 6.39 -3.61
C HIS A 67 -12.62 6.37 -2.11
N ILE A 68 -13.63 6.02 -1.34
CA ILE A 68 -13.55 5.77 0.10
C ILE A 68 -13.48 4.29 0.35
N GLY A 69 -12.50 3.88 1.14
CA GLY A 69 -12.37 2.52 1.62
C GLY A 69 -12.37 2.45 3.14
N PHE A 70 -12.38 1.24 3.67
CA PHE A 70 -12.33 0.98 5.11
C PHE A 70 -11.29 -0.09 5.41
N GLY A 71 -10.65 0.01 6.57
CA GLY A 71 -9.66 -0.96 7.03
C GLY A 71 -10.30 -2.16 7.73
N GLY A 72 -9.47 -3.11 8.12
CA GLY A 72 -9.88 -4.22 8.98
C GLY A 72 -9.96 -3.79 10.44
N ARG A 73 -10.65 -4.58 11.27
CA ARG A 73 -10.44 -4.51 12.71
C ARG A 73 -9.01 -4.89 13.06
N HIS A 74 -8.57 -4.51 14.26
CA HIS A 74 -7.22 -4.79 14.74
C HIS A 74 -6.85 -6.28 14.68
N ASP A 75 -7.81 -7.17 14.90
CA ASP A 75 -7.64 -8.63 14.82
C ASP A 75 -7.77 -9.18 13.39
N GLY A 76 -8.06 -8.32 12.40
CA GLY A 76 -8.22 -8.70 11.00
C GLY A 76 -9.42 -9.60 10.72
N SER A 77 -10.42 -9.65 11.61
CA SER A 77 -11.58 -10.55 11.50
C SER A 77 -12.68 -10.02 10.58
N GLU A 78 -12.84 -8.70 10.51
CA GLU A 78 -13.89 -8.04 9.71
C GLU A 78 -13.52 -6.59 9.35
N VAL A 79 -14.32 -5.96 8.49
CA VAL A 79 -14.17 -4.54 8.12
C VAL A 79 -14.57 -3.64 9.28
N SER A 80 -13.80 -2.60 9.53
CA SER A 80 -14.09 -1.57 10.53
C SER A 80 -14.48 -0.26 9.86
N TYR A 81 -15.69 0.21 10.09
CA TYR A 81 -16.18 1.50 9.57
C TYR A 81 -15.80 2.70 10.45
N GLN A 82 -15.09 2.50 11.55
CA GLN A 82 -14.73 3.60 12.47
C GLN A 82 -13.82 4.63 11.82
N ARG A 83 -12.95 4.19 10.91
CA ARG A 83 -12.02 5.02 10.14
C ARG A 83 -12.23 4.83 8.66
N ALA A 84 -12.46 5.92 7.96
CA ALA A 84 -12.51 5.94 6.50
C ALA A 84 -11.12 6.23 5.91
N PHE A 85 -10.85 5.67 4.74
CA PHE A 85 -9.66 5.98 3.95
C PHE A 85 -10.08 6.66 2.65
N LEU A 86 -9.64 7.90 2.44
CA LEU A 86 -9.71 8.56 1.14
C LEU A 86 -8.66 7.92 0.22
N SER A 87 -9.01 6.77 -0.36
CA SER A 87 -8.07 5.93 -1.11
C SER A 87 -7.63 6.54 -2.44
N ALA A 88 -8.48 7.37 -3.05
CA ALA A 88 -8.16 8.16 -4.24
C ALA A 88 -9.07 9.38 -4.34
N LEU A 89 -8.54 10.48 -4.89
CA LEU A 89 -9.29 11.65 -5.35
C LEU A 89 -8.59 12.16 -6.62
N CYS A 90 -9.16 11.82 -7.77
CA CYS A 90 -8.59 12.16 -9.06
C CYS A 90 -9.58 13.02 -9.87
N VAL A 91 -9.08 14.11 -10.43
CA VAL A 91 -9.85 15.04 -11.24
C VAL A 91 -9.05 15.38 -12.49
N VAL A 92 -9.72 15.50 -13.63
CA VAL A 92 -9.03 15.88 -14.89
C VAL A 92 -8.32 17.22 -14.76
N PRO A 93 -7.13 17.40 -15.38
CA PRO A 93 -6.36 18.65 -15.28
C PRO A 93 -7.07 19.92 -15.73
N SER A 94 -8.15 19.80 -16.51
CA SER A 94 -8.95 20.93 -16.98
C SER A 94 -9.81 21.59 -15.89
N ASP A 95 -10.04 20.93 -14.75
CA ASP A 95 -10.70 21.56 -13.60
C ASP A 95 -9.70 22.37 -12.78
N THR A 96 -9.47 23.63 -13.19
CA THR A 96 -8.58 24.54 -12.47
C THR A 96 -9.23 25.20 -11.26
N SER A 97 -10.57 25.12 -11.13
CA SER A 97 -11.32 25.72 -10.03
C SER A 97 -11.27 24.91 -8.73
N GLY A 98 -11.04 23.59 -8.84
CA GLY A 98 -11.15 22.64 -7.73
C GLY A 98 -12.60 22.45 -7.25
N GLU A 99 -13.59 22.83 -8.08
CA GLU A 99 -15.00 22.64 -7.76
C GLU A 99 -15.40 21.18 -7.79
N VAL A 100 -14.94 20.44 -8.81
CA VAL A 100 -15.17 18.98 -8.93
C VAL A 100 -14.60 18.25 -7.72
N ALA A 101 -13.36 18.53 -7.35
CA ALA A 101 -12.75 17.93 -6.17
C ALA A 101 -13.55 18.25 -4.89
N THR A 102 -14.07 19.46 -4.76
CA THR A 102 -14.86 19.88 -3.59
C THR A 102 -16.19 19.11 -3.51
N GLN A 103 -16.93 19.00 -4.63
CA GLN A 103 -18.19 18.29 -4.67
C GLN A 103 -18.01 16.78 -4.42
N LEU A 104 -17.01 16.17 -5.04
CA LEU A 104 -16.65 14.75 -4.80
C LEU A 104 -16.29 14.50 -3.35
N PHE A 105 -15.49 15.37 -2.75
CA PHE A 105 -15.08 15.21 -1.35
C PHE A 105 -16.28 15.35 -0.39
N GLN A 106 -17.17 16.31 -0.62
CA GLN A 106 -18.38 16.48 0.20
C GLN A 106 -19.29 15.25 0.14
N ALA A 107 -19.47 14.66 -1.03
CA ALA A 107 -20.22 13.42 -1.20
C ALA A 107 -19.53 12.22 -0.50
N ALA A 108 -18.20 12.13 -0.64
CA ALA A 108 -17.38 11.11 0.02
C ALA A 108 -17.42 11.21 1.56
N GLU A 109 -17.35 12.44 2.09
CA GLU A 109 -17.46 12.65 3.55
C GLU A 109 -18.86 12.31 4.06
N SER A 110 -19.90 12.62 3.29
CA SER A 110 -21.27 12.24 3.61
C SER A 110 -21.47 10.73 3.64
N TYR A 111 -20.89 10.01 2.68
CA TYR A 111 -20.89 8.56 2.63
C TYR A 111 -20.16 7.97 3.86
N ALA A 112 -18.94 8.41 4.17
CA ALA A 112 -18.19 7.95 5.33
C ALA A 112 -18.96 8.19 6.66
N ARG A 113 -19.58 9.37 6.78
CA ARG A 113 -20.41 9.73 7.94
C ARG A 113 -21.64 8.82 8.08
N SER A 114 -22.31 8.49 6.98
CA SER A 114 -23.49 7.61 7.00
C SER A 114 -23.18 6.20 7.52
N LEU A 115 -21.93 5.75 7.38
CA LEU A 115 -21.44 4.47 7.90
C LEU A 115 -20.86 4.58 9.33
N GLY A 116 -20.90 5.76 9.94
CA GLY A 116 -20.49 5.97 11.33
C GLY A 116 -18.98 6.21 11.52
N SER A 117 -18.27 6.60 10.46
CA SER A 117 -16.84 6.93 10.56
C SER A 117 -16.63 8.17 11.43
N ARG A 118 -15.62 8.11 12.30
CA ARG A 118 -15.24 9.19 13.20
C ARG A 118 -14.07 10.02 12.70
N ASP A 119 -13.24 9.41 11.85
CA ASP A 119 -12.11 10.07 11.23
C ASP A 119 -11.86 9.54 9.80
N MET A 120 -11.07 10.29 9.05
CA MET A 120 -10.66 9.95 7.69
C MET A 120 -9.15 10.17 7.55
N ILE A 121 -8.48 9.20 6.94
CA ILE A 121 -7.06 9.30 6.57
C ILE A 121 -6.96 9.39 5.05
N ALA A 122 -6.09 10.26 4.55
CA ALA A 122 -5.82 10.33 3.12
C ALA A 122 -4.74 9.34 2.70
N ILE A 123 -5.10 8.55 1.71
CA ILE A 123 -4.50 7.46 0.98
C ILE A 123 -4.58 6.16 1.80
N GLY A 124 -3.64 5.85 2.67
CA GLY A 124 -3.61 4.63 3.46
C GLY A 124 -2.62 4.70 4.61
N GLU A 125 -2.76 3.78 5.54
CA GLU A 125 -1.88 3.63 6.71
C GLU A 125 -1.53 2.14 6.82
N PRO A 126 -0.29 1.71 6.49
CA PRO A 126 0.07 0.30 6.59
C PRO A 126 -0.18 -0.27 7.99
N PRO A 127 -0.72 -1.47 8.11
CA PRO A 127 -1.13 -2.36 7.03
C PRO A 127 -2.53 -2.09 6.44
N GLU A 128 -3.22 -1.04 6.90
CA GLU A 128 -4.59 -0.68 6.51
C GLU A 128 -4.60 0.17 5.23
N VAL A 129 -4.37 -0.46 4.09
CA VAL A 129 -4.50 0.15 2.76
C VAL A 129 -5.58 -0.60 1.99
N PRO A 130 -6.86 -0.16 2.06
CA PRO A 130 -7.96 -0.94 1.50
C PRO A 130 -7.90 -1.07 -0.03
N PHE A 131 -7.48 -0.02 -0.72
CA PHE A 131 -7.45 0.01 -2.18
C PHE A 131 -6.15 0.60 -2.71
N TYR A 132 -5.84 0.34 -3.98
CA TYR A 132 -4.68 0.85 -4.73
C TYR A 132 -3.31 0.48 -4.15
N LEU A 133 -3.26 -0.50 -3.25
CA LEU A 133 -2.01 -1.03 -2.69
C LEU A 133 -1.10 -1.53 -3.82
N GLY A 134 0.11 -0.99 -3.91
CA GLY A 134 1.07 -1.31 -4.97
C GLY A 134 0.76 -0.71 -6.35
N LEU A 135 -0.32 0.06 -6.50
CA LEU A 135 -0.78 0.66 -7.77
C LEU A 135 -0.66 2.18 -7.77
N ALA A 136 -1.01 2.82 -6.66
CA ALA A 136 -0.88 4.27 -6.50
C ALA A 136 0.61 4.68 -6.33
N PRO A 137 0.95 5.95 -6.57
CA PRO A 137 2.26 6.48 -6.23
C PRO A 137 2.64 6.16 -4.78
N GLY A 138 3.93 5.92 -4.51
CA GLY A 138 4.36 5.49 -3.18
C GLY A 138 3.77 4.13 -2.75
N ASP A 139 3.42 3.28 -3.71
CA ASP A 139 2.77 1.99 -3.51
C ASP A 139 1.41 2.06 -2.77
N GLY A 140 0.80 3.27 -2.66
CA GLY A 140 -0.40 3.51 -1.85
C GLY A 140 -0.15 3.45 -0.34
N MET A 141 1.10 3.34 0.10
CA MET A 141 1.48 3.12 1.49
C MET A 141 2.11 4.36 2.15
N LEU A 142 2.56 5.33 1.34
CA LEU A 142 3.29 6.51 1.84
C LEU A 142 2.37 7.68 2.18
N GLY A 143 1.06 7.54 2.07
CA GLY A 143 0.19 8.71 2.10
C GLY A 143 0.40 9.59 0.86
N VAL A 144 0.44 10.89 1.02
CA VAL A 144 0.54 11.88 -0.05
C VAL A 144 2.00 12.27 -0.27
N LEU A 145 2.47 12.14 -1.50
CA LEU A 145 3.84 12.48 -1.86
C LEU A 145 4.03 13.99 -2.02
N ALA A 146 5.29 14.46 -1.92
CA ALA A 146 5.63 15.87 -2.08
C ALA A 146 5.26 16.42 -3.48
N GLU A 147 5.27 15.57 -4.49
CA GLU A 147 4.91 15.86 -5.87
C GLU A 147 3.40 16.05 -6.06
N GLU A 148 2.56 15.50 -5.19
CA GLU A 148 1.09 15.59 -5.25
C GLU A 148 0.57 16.93 -4.67
N ARG A 149 1.14 18.04 -5.12
CA ARG A 149 0.86 19.38 -4.57
C ARG A 149 -0.61 19.75 -4.62
N GLN A 150 -1.31 19.35 -5.68
CA GLN A 150 -2.73 19.64 -5.83
C GLN A 150 -3.56 18.90 -4.78
N LEU A 151 -3.27 17.63 -4.54
CA LEU A 151 -3.93 16.84 -3.50
C LEU A 151 -3.67 17.44 -2.10
N GLN A 152 -2.44 17.84 -1.80
CA GLN A 152 -2.11 18.50 -0.53
C GLN A 152 -2.92 19.79 -0.32
N GLN A 153 -3.08 20.61 -1.37
CA GLN A 153 -3.90 21.82 -1.32
C GLN A 153 -5.38 21.50 -1.05
N TRP A 154 -5.92 20.49 -1.73
CA TRP A 154 -7.31 20.06 -1.51
C TRP A 154 -7.49 19.52 -0.10
N LEU A 155 -6.61 18.65 0.37
CA LEU A 155 -6.70 18.11 1.72
C LEU A 155 -6.69 19.20 2.79
N THR A 156 -5.79 20.19 2.68
CA THR A 156 -5.74 21.35 3.56
C THR A 156 -7.06 22.13 3.51
N LYS A 157 -7.60 22.42 2.31
CA LYS A 157 -8.88 23.08 2.11
C LYS A 157 -10.04 22.30 2.74
N PHE A 158 -9.99 20.96 2.69
CA PHE A 158 -11.02 20.09 3.26
C PHE A 158 -10.88 19.86 4.76
N GLY A 159 -9.89 20.49 5.41
CA GLY A 159 -9.70 20.42 6.85
C GLY A 159 -8.89 19.22 7.35
N PHE A 160 -8.14 18.55 6.48
CA PHE A 160 -7.15 17.58 6.92
C PHE A 160 -5.92 18.29 7.47
N ALA A 161 -5.33 17.68 8.50
CA ALA A 161 -4.04 18.07 9.05
C ALA A 161 -2.99 16.97 8.82
N PRO A 162 -1.72 17.31 8.60
CA PRO A 162 -0.65 16.33 8.58
C PRO A 162 -0.53 15.64 9.93
N CYS A 163 -0.33 14.32 9.96
CA CYS A 163 -0.31 13.55 11.21
C CYS A 163 0.91 12.63 11.37
N SER A 164 1.44 12.06 10.31
CA SER A 164 2.65 11.24 10.38
C SER A 164 3.42 11.25 9.06
N GLU A 165 4.74 11.17 9.16
CA GLU A 165 5.61 10.93 8.01
C GLU A 165 5.75 9.42 7.75
N SER A 166 5.94 9.07 6.49
CA SER A 166 6.16 7.70 6.05
C SER A 166 7.32 7.64 5.07
N GLU A 167 7.98 6.50 5.03
CA GLU A 167 9.18 6.28 4.24
C GLU A 167 9.09 5.00 3.41
N SER A 168 9.61 5.05 2.20
CA SER A 168 9.85 3.89 1.35
C SER A 168 11.33 3.64 1.19
N TRP A 169 11.73 2.43 1.50
CA TRP A 169 13.09 1.94 1.37
C TRP A 169 13.17 0.89 0.26
N GLU A 170 14.20 0.95 -0.56
CA GLU A 170 14.36 0.04 -1.69
C GLU A 170 15.74 -0.63 -1.68
N LEU A 171 15.76 -1.91 -1.99
CA LEU A 171 16.95 -2.70 -2.24
C LEU A 171 16.92 -3.25 -3.67
N VAL A 172 17.95 -2.94 -4.46
CA VAL A 172 18.16 -3.54 -5.79
C VAL A 172 18.87 -4.87 -5.62
N LEU A 173 18.22 -5.97 -5.97
CA LEU A 173 18.73 -7.33 -5.74
C LEU A 173 19.88 -7.71 -6.65
N GLY A 174 19.98 -7.14 -7.85
CA GLY A 174 21.08 -7.48 -8.79
C GLY A 174 22.49 -7.28 -8.23
N GLN A 175 22.64 -6.38 -7.25
CA GLN A 175 23.93 -6.08 -6.59
C GLN A 175 23.93 -6.51 -5.12
N TYR A 176 22.89 -7.22 -4.66
CA TYR A 176 22.79 -7.60 -3.27
C TYR A 176 23.91 -8.56 -2.86
N ARG A 177 24.51 -8.26 -1.72
CA ARG A 177 25.46 -9.15 -1.04
C ARG A 177 24.98 -9.35 0.38
N GLN A 178 24.72 -10.61 0.71
CA GLN A 178 24.28 -10.97 2.05
C GLN A 178 25.32 -10.54 3.10
N PRO A 179 24.95 -9.70 4.08
CA PRO A 179 25.85 -9.38 5.17
C PRO A 179 26.16 -10.66 5.97
N MET A 180 27.44 -10.89 6.23
CA MET A 180 27.89 -12.11 6.92
C MET A 180 29.01 -11.75 7.89
N ASP A 181 28.65 -11.59 9.14
CA ASP A 181 29.57 -11.44 10.27
C ASP A 181 29.63 -12.71 11.13
N ARG A 182 30.39 -12.66 12.19
CA ARG A 182 30.56 -13.82 13.10
C ARG A 182 29.25 -14.25 13.75
N ASN A 183 28.39 -13.31 14.10
CA ASN A 183 27.07 -13.55 14.69
C ASN A 183 26.13 -14.22 13.68
N GLN A 184 26.08 -13.68 12.47
CA GLN A 184 25.28 -14.26 11.37
C GLN A 184 25.73 -15.69 11.02
N MET A 185 27.06 -15.98 11.07
CA MET A 185 27.57 -17.35 10.90
C MET A 185 27.14 -18.29 12.03
N GLN A 186 27.05 -17.82 13.26
CA GLN A 186 26.56 -18.60 14.38
C GLN A 186 25.07 -18.91 14.23
N ILE A 187 24.24 -17.92 13.90
CA ILE A 187 22.81 -18.11 13.64
C ILE A 187 22.60 -19.13 12.51
N ARG A 188 23.34 -19.04 11.42
CA ARG A 188 23.28 -19.99 10.30
C ARG A 188 23.54 -21.44 10.73
N ARG A 189 24.41 -21.68 11.71
CA ARG A 189 24.66 -23.03 12.23
C ARG A 189 23.49 -23.57 13.04
N GLN A 190 22.80 -22.72 13.76
CA GLN A 190 21.69 -23.05 14.65
C GLN A 190 20.33 -23.08 13.97
N THR A 191 20.22 -22.49 12.80
CA THR A 191 18.93 -22.30 12.10
C THR A 191 19.02 -22.69 10.63
N TYR A 192 17.86 -22.72 9.97
CA TYR A 192 17.75 -22.74 8.52
C TYR A 192 16.54 -21.92 8.06
N VAL A 193 16.61 -21.40 6.84
CA VAL A 193 15.54 -20.61 6.22
C VAL A 193 14.94 -21.38 5.06
N ASN A 194 13.65 -21.58 5.11
CA ASN A 194 12.88 -22.23 4.05
C ASN A 194 11.93 -21.25 3.37
N LYS A 195 11.91 -21.29 2.03
CA LYS A 195 10.80 -20.72 1.25
C LYS A 195 9.63 -21.69 1.34
N MET A 196 8.48 -21.16 1.76
CA MET A 196 7.27 -21.96 1.87
C MET A 196 6.58 -22.09 0.51
N LEU A 197 6.08 -23.28 0.23
CA LEU A 197 5.31 -23.56 -1.00
C LEU A 197 3.81 -23.33 -0.81
N SER A 198 3.34 -23.26 0.44
CA SER A 198 1.96 -22.95 0.78
C SER A 198 1.78 -21.46 1.05
N GLU A 199 0.60 -20.96 0.76
CA GLU A 199 0.21 -19.60 1.16
C GLU A 199 0.35 -19.46 2.69
N PRO A 200 0.85 -18.29 3.15
CA PRO A 200 0.95 -18.03 4.58
C PRO A 200 -0.46 -17.90 5.19
N GLU A 201 -0.65 -18.44 6.38
CA GLU A 201 -1.82 -18.11 7.19
C GLU A 201 -1.70 -16.66 7.66
N ILE A 202 -2.59 -15.82 7.18
CA ILE A 202 -2.73 -14.42 7.54
C ILE A 202 -4.18 -14.13 7.92
N PRO A 203 -4.44 -13.13 8.78
CA PRO A 203 -5.80 -12.74 9.11
C PRO A 203 -6.64 -12.46 7.85
N TRP A 204 -7.95 -12.75 7.93
CA TRP A 204 -8.89 -12.63 6.81
C TRP A 204 -8.77 -11.30 6.07
N TRP A 205 -8.70 -10.19 6.81
CA TRP A 205 -8.59 -8.87 6.21
C TRP A 205 -7.39 -8.74 5.27
N TYR A 206 -6.22 -9.21 5.70
CA TYR A 206 -5.01 -9.13 4.88
C TYR A 206 -5.08 -10.04 3.66
N SER A 207 -5.72 -11.20 3.78
CA SER A 207 -6.03 -12.05 2.62
C SER A 207 -6.89 -11.31 1.60
N CYS A 208 -7.89 -10.56 2.06
CA CYS A 208 -8.74 -9.75 1.19
C CYS A 208 -7.98 -8.58 0.54
N VAL A 209 -7.12 -7.88 1.31
CA VAL A 209 -6.32 -6.75 0.82
C VAL A 209 -5.33 -7.20 -0.24
N LEU A 210 -4.58 -8.27 0.03
CA LEU A 210 -3.61 -8.82 -0.91
C LEU A 210 -4.32 -9.48 -2.11
N GLY A 211 -5.51 -10.05 -1.88
CA GLY A 211 -6.37 -10.58 -2.94
C GLY A 211 -5.65 -11.61 -3.82
N GLN A 212 -5.41 -11.27 -5.07
CA GLN A 212 -4.74 -12.11 -6.07
C GLN A 212 -3.24 -11.81 -6.19
N ALA A 213 -2.64 -11.16 -5.21
CA ALA A 213 -1.20 -10.96 -5.20
C ALA A 213 -0.47 -12.29 -4.98
N GLU A 214 0.67 -12.45 -5.64
CA GLU A 214 1.58 -13.56 -5.36
C GLU A 214 2.28 -13.32 -4.02
N LEU A 215 2.24 -14.31 -3.14
CA LEU A 215 2.85 -14.27 -1.83
C LEU A 215 4.07 -15.19 -1.76
N PHE A 216 5.15 -14.67 -1.20
CA PHE A 216 6.39 -15.41 -0.95
C PHE A 216 6.67 -15.39 0.54
N SER A 217 6.55 -16.54 1.20
CA SER A 217 6.78 -16.66 2.63
C SER A 217 8.09 -17.39 2.90
N PHE A 218 8.90 -16.84 3.82
CA PHE A 218 10.12 -17.46 4.31
C PHE A 218 10.04 -17.64 5.82
N GLN A 219 10.51 -18.77 6.30
CA GLN A 219 10.49 -19.13 7.73
C GLN A 219 11.88 -19.45 8.21
N LEU A 220 12.23 -18.92 9.38
CA LEU A 220 13.40 -19.31 10.14
C LEU A 220 13.01 -20.40 11.13
N THR A 221 13.67 -21.54 11.04
CA THR A 221 13.43 -22.68 11.93
C THR A 221 14.69 -22.95 12.77
N LEU A 222 14.50 -23.16 14.08
CA LEU A 222 15.55 -23.58 15.00
C LEU A 222 15.83 -25.09 14.80
N ARG A 223 17.09 -25.46 14.52
CA ARG A 223 17.45 -26.84 14.19
C ARG A 223 17.21 -27.85 15.33
N GLU A 224 17.57 -27.45 16.55
CA GLU A 224 17.47 -28.33 17.71
C GLU A 224 16.01 -28.63 18.08
N GLU A 225 15.14 -27.61 18.02
CA GLU A 225 13.74 -27.73 18.42
C GLU A 225 12.80 -28.07 17.25
N ASN A 226 13.30 -28.01 16.03
CA ASN A 226 12.49 -28.07 14.79
C ASN A 226 11.25 -27.13 14.83
N ARG A 227 11.40 -25.99 15.48
CA ARG A 227 10.35 -25.01 15.75
C ARG A 227 10.55 -23.78 14.87
N ILE A 228 9.46 -23.31 14.26
CA ILE A 228 9.44 -22.04 13.55
C ILE A 228 9.63 -20.92 14.57
N HIS A 229 10.67 -20.10 14.36
CA HIS A 229 10.98 -18.94 15.19
C HIS A 229 10.32 -17.66 14.67
N SER A 230 10.45 -17.40 13.38
CA SER A 230 9.92 -16.19 12.74
C SER A 230 9.60 -16.41 11.27
N ARG A 231 8.78 -15.52 10.73
CA ARG A 231 8.33 -15.54 9.33
C ARG A 231 8.40 -14.15 8.75
N VAL A 232 8.71 -14.05 7.46
CA VAL A 232 8.57 -12.82 6.66
C VAL A 232 7.81 -13.12 5.39
N ILE A 233 7.04 -12.14 4.92
CA ILE A 233 6.18 -12.26 3.73
C ILE A 233 6.57 -11.17 2.76
N PHE A 234 6.79 -11.56 1.51
CA PHE A 234 6.94 -10.66 0.38
C PHE A 234 5.73 -10.87 -0.54
N TRP A 235 5.35 -9.83 -1.26
CA TRP A 235 4.23 -9.90 -2.17
C TRP A 235 4.45 -9.04 -3.42
N GLN A 236 3.76 -9.37 -4.48
CA GLN A 236 3.64 -8.56 -5.69
C GLN A 236 2.29 -8.80 -6.35
N HIS A 237 1.79 -7.83 -7.11
CA HIS A 237 0.71 -8.12 -8.04
C HIS A 237 1.24 -8.98 -9.19
N ASP A 238 0.36 -9.81 -9.74
CA ASP A 238 0.69 -10.62 -10.93
C ASP A 238 1.26 -9.72 -12.05
N PRO A 239 2.50 -9.94 -12.48
CA PRO A 239 3.12 -9.17 -13.55
C PRO A 239 2.34 -9.19 -14.86
N ALA A 240 1.57 -10.26 -15.13
CA ALA A 240 0.73 -10.37 -16.31
C ALA A 240 -0.43 -9.38 -16.28
N ILE A 241 -1.02 -9.11 -15.08
CA ILE A 241 -2.09 -8.12 -14.90
C ILE A 241 -1.52 -6.70 -15.02
N LEU A 242 -0.35 -6.46 -14.40
CA LEU A 242 0.30 -5.13 -14.44
C LEU A 242 0.92 -4.80 -15.81
N GLY A 243 1.14 -5.78 -16.66
CA GLY A 243 1.87 -5.60 -17.93
C GLY A 243 3.36 -5.23 -17.74
N SER A 244 3.93 -5.54 -16.57
CA SER A 244 5.33 -5.24 -16.24
C SER A 244 5.98 -6.38 -15.45
N ALA A 245 6.95 -7.04 -16.07
CA ALA A 245 7.76 -8.08 -15.43
C ALA A 245 8.77 -7.52 -14.39
N LEU A 246 8.93 -6.20 -14.32
CA LEU A 246 9.93 -5.54 -13.48
C LEU A 246 9.33 -4.88 -12.23
N SER A 247 8.13 -5.30 -11.80
CA SER A 247 7.54 -4.80 -10.57
C SER A 247 8.39 -5.25 -9.37
N PRO A 248 8.77 -4.34 -8.45
CA PRO A 248 9.47 -4.73 -7.24
C PRO A 248 8.57 -5.58 -6.34
N LEU A 249 9.17 -6.54 -5.63
CA LEU A 249 8.52 -7.17 -4.50
C LEU A 249 8.31 -6.14 -3.38
N ARG A 250 7.28 -6.33 -2.59
CA ARG A 250 7.03 -5.53 -1.38
C ARG A 250 7.14 -6.43 -0.18
N LEU A 251 7.95 -5.99 0.79
CA LEU A 251 8.04 -6.67 2.07
C LEU A 251 6.85 -6.22 2.93
N TRP A 252 6.10 -7.18 3.45
CA TRP A 252 5.00 -6.93 4.38
C TRP A 252 5.53 -6.32 5.67
N PRO A 253 4.76 -5.46 6.36
CA PRO A 253 5.19 -4.84 7.60
C PRO A 253 5.82 -5.82 8.57
N LEU A 254 6.95 -5.43 9.14
CA LEU A 254 7.76 -6.25 10.04
C LEU A 254 7.37 -5.97 11.49
N GLU A 255 7.22 -7.04 12.26
CA GLU A 255 7.23 -6.95 13.71
C GLU A 255 8.67 -7.05 14.20
N ILE A 256 9.20 -5.95 14.73
CA ILE A 256 10.59 -5.91 15.20
C ILE A 256 10.67 -6.42 16.64
N PRO A 257 11.40 -7.52 16.89
CA PRO A 257 11.54 -8.05 18.23
C PRO A 257 12.24 -7.07 19.18
N VAL A 258 11.82 -7.07 20.43
CA VAL A 258 12.45 -6.26 21.50
C VAL A 258 13.85 -6.80 21.83
N GLN A 259 14.01 -8.14 21.86
CA GLN A 259 15.26 -8.79 22.20
C GLN A 259 16.28 -8.66 21.07
N VAL A 260 17.52 -8.32 21.43
CA VAL A 260 18.62 -8.13 20.45
C VAL A 260 18.90 -9.41 19.67
N GLU A 261 18.88 -10.56 20.35
CA GLU A 261 19.13 -11.85 19.71
C GLU A 261 18.10 -12.18 18.63
N ASP A 262 16.84 -11.92 18.91
CA ASP A 262 15.74 -12.16 17.95
C ASP A 262 15.77 -11.17 16.79
N ARG A 263 16.23 -9.92 17.01
CA ARG A 263 16.52 -8.96 15.93
C ARG A 263 17.63 -9.46 15.00
N GLU A 264 18.68 -10.03 15.54
CA GLU A 264 19.75 -10.63 14.73
C GLU A 264 19.27 -11.87 13.96
N ARG A 265 18.38 -12.67 14.54
CA ARG A 265 17.70 -13.76 13.83
C ARG A 265 16.79 -13.25 12.72
N LEU A 266 16.02 -12.17 12.96
CA LEU A 266 15.21 -11.52 11.93
C LEU A 266 16.08 -10.97 10.80
N LEU A 267 17.21 -10.32 11.12
CA LEU A 267 18.18 -9.86 10.14
C LEU A 267 18.69 -11.02 9.27
N TYR A 268 19.03 -12.14 9.89
CA TYR A 268 19.49 -13.34 9.17
C TYR A 268 18.39 -13.90 8.26
N LEU A 269 17.15 -14.01 8.76
CA LEU A 269 16.01 -14.46 7.98
C LEU A 269 15.81 -13.58 6.74
N LEU A 270 15.76 -12.25 6.90
CA LEU A 270 15.65 -11.30 5.80
C LEU A 270 16.83 -11.44 4.82
N ALA A 271 18.04 -11.48 5.33
CA ALA A 271 19.24 -11.57 4.50
C ALA A 271 19.26 -12.83 3.61
N GLU A 272 18.90 -13.96 4.18
CA GLU A 272 18.83 -15.23 3.45
C GLU A 272 17.63 -15.25 2.47
N SER A 273 16.48 -14.70 2.86
CA SER A 273 15.32 -14.56 1.98
C SER A 273 15.65 -13.68 0.75
N LEU A 274 16.31 -12.54 0.95
CA LEU A 274 16.75 -11.65 -0.13
C LEU A 274 17.74 -12.32 -1.07
N ARG A 275 18.65 -13.16 -0.55
CA ARG A 275 19.59 -13.97 -1.35
C ARG A 275 18.82 -14.98 -2.22
N GLN A 276 17.81 -15.65 -1.67
CA GLN A 276 16.99 -16.60 -2.43
C GLN A 276 16.17 -15.88 -3.50
N LEU A 277 15.56 -14.74 -3.18
CA LEU A 277 14.83 -13.91 -4.16
C LEU A 277 15.75 -13.40 -5.29
N GLN A 278 17.00 -13.06 -4.96
CA GLN A 278 18.01 -12.71 -5.98
C GLN A 278 18.28 -13.89 -6.93
N MET A 279 18.40 -15.11 -6.39
CA MET A 279 18.58 -16.32 -7.21
C MET A 279 17.35 -16.60 -8.10
N ASP A 280 16.16 -16.30 -7.60
CA ASP A 280 14.89 -16.38 -8.32
C ASP A 280 14.73 -15.22 -9.35
N ARG A 281 15.76 -14.34 -9.50
CA ARG A 281 15.84 -13.24 -10.47
C ARG A 281 14.86 -12.09 -10.23
N PHE A 282 14.36 -11.92 -9.03
CA PHE A 282 13.65 -10.69 -8.69
C PHE A 282 14.60 -9.49 -8.76
N VAL A 283 14.07 -8.33 -9.15
CA VAL A 283 14.89 -7.14 -9.44
C VAL A 283 15.11 -6.25 -8.25
N ALA A 284 14.09 -6.07 -7.41
CA ALA A 284 14.15 -5.19 -6.25
C ALA A 284 13.12 -5.59 -5.19
N VAL A 285 13.36 -5.14 -3.96
CA VAL A 285 12.43 -5.25 -2.83
C VAL A 285 12.21 -3.85 -2.25
N ARG A 286 10.95 -3.51 -1.95
CA ARG A 286 10.55 -2.30 -1.25
C ARG A 286 9.98 -2.61 0.13
N TYR A 287 10.22 -1.70 1.05
CA TYR A 287 9.60 -1.68 2.37
C TYR A 287 9.05 -0.29 2.63
N CYS A 288 7.79 -0.21 3.01
CA CYS A 288 7.12 1.05 3.34
C CYS A 288 6.60 0.97 4.77
N ALA A 289 6.86 1.99 5.57
CA ALA A 289 6.38 2.13 6.93
C ALA A 289 6.26 3.60 7.31
N ASP A 290 5.62 3.87 8.45
CA ASP A 290 5.72 5.16 9.13
C ASP A 290 7.16 5.47 9.44
N ALA A 291 7.45 6.75 9.79
CA ALA A 291 8.80 7.18 10.14
C ALA A 291 9.46 6.12 11.03
N LEU A 292 10.49 5.49 10.49
CA LEU A 292 10.99 4.22 11.02
C LEU A 292 11.57 4.39 12.41
N GLU A 293 11.18 3.48 13.30
CA GLU A 293 11.94 3.30 14.53
C GLU A 293 13.40 3.01 14.21
N PRO A 294 14.36 3.54 15.01
CA PRO A 294 15.79 3.36 14.75
C PRO A 294 16.22 1.90 14.58
N SER A 295 15.53 0.98 15.24
CA SER A 295 15.80 -0.47 15.13
C SER A 295 15.47 -1.01 13.72
N THR A 296 14.34 -0.62 13.16
CA THR A 296 13.92 -1.03 11.80
C THR A 296 14.85 -0.42 10.75
N ALA A 297 15.13 0.89 10.87
CA ALA A 297 16.06 1.57 9.98
C ALA A 297 17.45 0.90 9.99
N SER A 298 17.95 0.54 11.17
CA SER A 298 19.24 -0.16 11.32
C SER A 298 19.24 -1.52 10.60
N ILE A 299 18.19 -2.32 10.73
CA ILE A 299 18.07 -3.61 10.01
C ILE A 299 18.08 -3.39 8.51
N LEU A 300 17.27 -2.46 8.00
CA LEU A 300 17.18 -2.18 6.57
C LEU A 300 18.52 -1.67 6.00
N GLN A 301 19.20 -0.77 6.70
CA GLN A 301 20.50 -0.24 6.29
C GLN A 301 21.55 -1.35 6.27
N ARG A 302 21.60 -2.22 7.28
CA ARG A 302 22.51 -3.39 7.31
C ARG A 302 22.26 -4.35 6.15
N LEU A 303 21.02 -4.47 5.67
CA LEU A 303 20.66 -5.25 4.49
C LEU A 303 20.96 -4.52 3.17
N GLY A 304 21.34 -3.24 3.21
CA GLY A 304 21.66 -2.45 2.04
C GLY A 304 20.49 -1.71 1.41
N PHE A 305 19.33 -1.67 2.08
CA PHE A 305 18.22 -0.82 1.65
C PHE A 305 18.62 0.66 1.72
N ARG A 306 18.08 1.45 0.83
CA ARG A 306 18.27 2.91 0.79
C ARG A 306 16.90 3.60 0.79
N LEU A 307 16.82 4.73 1.47
CA LEU A 307 15.64 5.59 1.41
C LEU A 307 15.43 6.02 -0.04
N ARG A 308 14.23 5.78 -0.55
CA ARG A 308 13.84 6.08 -1.92
C ARG A 308 12.92 7.29 -1.99
N GLN A 309 11.93 7.34 -1.11
CA GLN A 309 10.85 8.32 -1.17
C GLN A 309 10.22 8.50 0.20
N SER A 310 9.70 9.68 0.47
CA SER A 310 8.94 9.98 1.69
C SER A 310 7.56 10.53 1.32
N GLY A 311 6.62 10.37 2.23
CA GLY A 311 5.28 10.90 2.11
C GLY A 311 4.75 11.41 3.44
N MET A 312 3.62 12.10 3.38
CA MET A 312 2.93 12.66 4.54
C MET A 312 1.52 12.10 4.59
N ARG A 313 1.10 11.59 5.75
CA ARG A 313 -0.30 11.24 5.98
C ARG A 313 -1.06 12.41 6.52
N TYR A 314 -2.29 12.50 6.09
CA TYR A 314 -3.22 13.54 6.48
C TYR A 314 -4.44 12.91 7.14
N ARG A 315 -4.87 13.49 8.25
CA ARG A 315 -6.04 13.02 9.02
C ARG A 315 -7.03 14.15 9.23
N LYS A 316 -8.31 13.80 9.19
CA LYS A 316 -9.43 14.70 9.48
C LYS A 316 -10.41 13.99 10.41
N ALA A 317 -10.87 14.67 11.46
CA ALA A 317 -12.01 14.22 12.24
C ALA A 317 -13.31 14.45 11.46
N ILE A 318 -14.21 13.48 11.46
CA ILE A 318 -15.55 13.59 10.89
C ILE A 318 -16.49 13.88 12.05
N SER A 319 -17.04 15.10 12.07
CA SER A 319 -18.07 15.45 13.08
C SER A 319 -19.33 14.64 12.81
N ALA A 320 -19.94 14.16 13.90
CA ALA A 320 -21.20 13.40 13.87
C ALA A 320 -22.36 14.23 13.28
#